data_2f6a1543796b3a46503838e89a65b721
#
_entry.id   2f6a1543796b3a46503838e89a65b721
#
_cell.length_a   1.000
_cell.length_b   1.000
_cell.length_c   1.000
_cell.angle_alpha   90.00
_cell.angle_beta   90.00
_cell.angle_gamma   90.00
#
_symmetry.space_group_name_H-M   'P 1'
#
loop_
_entity.id
_entity.type
_entity.pdbx_description
1 polymer ?
#
loop_
_entity_poly.entity_id
_entity_poly.type
_entity_poly.pdbx_seq_one_letter_code
_entity_poly.pdbx_strand_id
1 'polypeptide(L)'
;EEVQALAEASIPTTVIPGVTSAISVPAAVGIPVTQRGIVHGFTVVSGHLPPGHEKSLVDWAALARSGATLAVIMGVKNAPAIATALIDASLSPSTPCAIIQEGTLSTERAYRCTLGTLAQTMAEHEISAPAVYVIGEVAGL
;
A
#
# COMPACT_ATOMS: atom_id res chain seq x y z
N GLU A 1 15.44 -11.38 -7.54
CA GLU A 1 15.43 -12.83 -7.88
C GLU A 1 15.81 -13.04 -9.34
N GLU A 2 15.10 -12.44 -10.31
CA GLU A 2 15.30 -12.66 -11.77
C GLU A 2 16.73 -12.30 -12.21
N VAL A 3 17.25 -11.14 -11.81
CA VAL A 3 18.61 -10.70 -12.16
C VAL A 3 19.66 -11.65 -11.57
N GLN A 4 19.42 -12.15 -10.36
CA GLN A 4 20.32 -13.11 -9.72
C GLN A 4 20.33 -14.46 -10.48
N ALA A 5 19.16 -14.98 -10.82
CA ALA A 5 19.06 -16.24 -11.58
C ALA A 5 19.73 -16.14 -12.96
N LEU A 6 19.56 -14.99 -13.64
CA LEU A 6 20.23 -14.75 -14.90
C LEU A 6 21.76 -14.63 -14.75
N ALA A 7 22.22 -13.98 -13.68
CA ALA A 7 23.66 -13.88 -13.38
C ALA A 7 24.27 -15.27 -13.08
N GLU A 8 23.59 -16.11 -12.33
CA GLU A 8 24.02 -17.50 -12.05
C GLU A 8 24.10 -18.34 -13.36
N ALA A 9 23.20 -18.04 -14.32
CA ALA A 9 23.22 -18.67 -15.63
C ALA A 9 24.22 -18.00 -16.60
N SER A 10 25.00 -17.00 -16.16
CA SER A 10 25.94 -16.21 -16.98
C SER A 10 25.27 -15.51 -18.18
N ILE A 11 24.00 -15.11 -18.03
CA ILE A 11 23.27 -14.36 -19.06
C ILE A 11 23.45 -12.86 -18.81
N PRO A 12 24.01 -12.10 -19.76
CA PRO A 12 24.13 -10.64 -19.65
C PRO A 12 22.76 -9.98 -19.49
N THR A 13 22.64 -9.06 -18.53
CA THR A 13 21.37 -8.45 -18.18
C THR A 13 21.51 -6.93 -18.09
N THR A 14 20.51 -6.21 -18.58
CA THR A 14 20.38 -4.76 -18.39
C THR A 14 19.05 -4.47 -17.69
N VAL A 15 19.10 -3.78 -16.54
CA VAL A 15 17.90 -3.36 -15.81
C VAL A 15 17.45 -2.00 -16.33
N ILE A 16 16.23 -1.91 -16.84
CA ILE A 16 15.59 -0.66 -17.24
C ILE A 16 14.57 -0.30 -16.17
N PRO A 17 14.75 0.82 -15.44
CA PRO A 17 13.78 1.24 -14.40
C PRO A 17 12.41 1.54 -15.01
N GLY A 18 11.37 1.30 -14.21
CA GLY A 18 9.99 1.61 -14.56
C GLY A 18 9.29 2.44 -13.49
N VAL A 19 8.03 2.78 -13.74
CA VAL A 19 7.16 3.50 -12.81
C VAL A 19 6.49 2.50 -11.88
N THR A 20 6.56 2.74 -10.56
CA THR A 20 5.88 1.90 -9.57
C THR A 20 4.44 2.34 -9.36
N SER A 21 3.51 1.37 -9.29
CA SER A 21 2.11 1.61 -8.94
C SER A 21 1.93 2.22 -7.55
N ALA A 22 2.86 1.98 -6.64
CA ALA A 22 2.81 2.53 -5.28
C ALA A 22 2.82 4.07 -5.22
N ILE A 23 3.33 4.73 -6.25
CA ILE A 23 3.39 6.19 -6.36
C ILE A 23 2.48 6.69 -7.48
N SER A 24 2.54 6.05 -8.66
CA SER A 24 1.80 6.53 -9.83
C SER A 24 0.29 6.41 -9.69
N VAL A 25 -0.19 5.32 -9.09
CA VAL A 25 -1.63 5.09 -8.91
C VAL A 25 -2.26 6.10 -7.94
N PRO A 26 -1.72 6.35 -6.74
CA PRO A 26 -2.21 7.45 -5.89
C PRO A 26 -2.14 8.82 -6.58
N ALA A 27 -1.05 9.12 -7.29
CA ALA A 27 -0.89 10.38 -7.99
C ALA A 27 -1.95 10.60 -9.08
N ALA A 28 -2.34 9.54 -9.82
CA ALA A 28 -3.35 9.60 -10.86
C ALA A 28 -4.73 10.05 -10.33
N VAL A 29 -5.03 9.73 -9.06
CA VAL A 29 -6.28 10.14 -8.39
C VAL A 29 -6.09 11.35 -7.47
N GLY A 30 -5.00 12.09 -7.63
CA GLY A 30 -4.72 13.34 -6.91
C GLY A 30 -4.23 13.16 -5.47
N ILE A 31 -3.78 11.97 -5.08
CA ILE A 31 -3.24 11.70 -3.74
C ILE A 31 -1.71 11.73 -3.79
N PRO A 32 -1.06 12.74 -3.22
CA PRO A 32 0.40 12.73 -3.10
C PRO A 32 0.83 11.74 -2.02
N VAL A 33 1.96 11.06 -2.18
CA VAL A 33 2.50 10.19 -1.11
C VAL A 33 3.22 10.98 -0.01
N THR A 34 3.58 12.23 -0.27
CA THR A 34 4.11 13.19 0.71
C THR A 34 3.55 14.57 0.44
N GLN A 35 3.38 15.39 1.49
CA GLN A 35 2.99 16.78 1.36
C GLN A 35 3.67 17.63 2.45
N ARG A 36 4.20 18.78 2.05
CA ARG A 36 4.82 19.72 2.99
C ARG A 36 3.82 20.14 4.07
N GLY A 37 4.26 20.06 5.33
CA GLY A 37 3.43 20.42 6.49
C GLY A 37 2.47 19.33 6.95
N ILE A 38 2.39 18.18 6.23
CA ILE A 38 1.55 17.04 6.62
C ILE A 38 2.45 15.82 6.89
N VAL A 39 3.18 15.35 5.88
CA VAL A 39 4.04 14.19 6.00
C VAL A 39 5.26 14.31 5.10
N HIS A 40 6.43 13.94 5.63
CA HIS A 40 7.70 14.12 4.94
C HIS A 40 8.28 12.82 4.37
N GLY A 41 7.64 11.69 4.63
CA GLY A 41 8.12 10.39 4.16
C GLY A 41 6.98 9.44 3.83
N PHE A 42 7.27 8.46 3.01
CA PHE A 42 6.35 7.37 2.72
C PHE A 42 7.09 6.03 2.67
N THR A 43 6.37 4.96 2.95
CA THR A 43 6.88 3.60 2.87
C THR A 43 6.02 2.79 1.90
N VAL A 44 6.66 2.16 0.92
CA VAL A 44 6.04 1.14 0.08
C VAL A 44 6.19 -0.19 0.78
N VAL A 45 5.08 -0.87 1.03
CA VAL A 45 5.08 -2.14 1.74
C VAL A 45 4.25 -3.18 1.01
N SER A 46 4.76 -4.41 0.96
CA SER A 46 4.02 -5.55 0.41
C SER A 46 3.09 -6.13 1.47
N GLY A 47 1.79 -6.16 1.17
CA GLY A 47 0.77 -6.83 1.98
C GLY A 47 0.54 -8.29 1.57
N HIS A 48 1.43 -8.90 0.78
CA HIS A 48 1.28 -10.25 0.26
C HIS A 48 1.14 -11.32 1.36
N LEU A 49 1.89 -11.17 2.45
CA LEU A 49 1.75 -12.03 3.63
C LEU A 49 1.03 -11.28 4.76
N PRO A 50 0.11 -11.94 5.48
CA PRO A 50 -0.58 -11.30 6.59
C PRO A 50 0.38 -10.98 7.74
N PRO A 51 0.05 -9.98 8.59
CA PRO A 51 0.76 -9.73 9.84
C PRO A 51 0.86 -11.01 10.68
N GLY A 52 2.04 -11.24 11.28
CA GLY A 52 2.29 -12.42 12.10
C GLY A 52 2.60 -13.71 11.34
N HIS A 53 2.56 -13.72 10.01
CA HIS A 53 2.98 -14.88 9.23
C HIS A 53 4.49 -15.12 9.40
N GLU A 54 4.91 -16.38 9.64
CA GLU A 54 6.30 -16.75 9.95
C GLU A 54 7.35 -16.28 8.93
N LYS A 55 6.94 -16.15 7.65
CA LYS A 55 7.79 -15.68 6.55
C LYS A 55 7.67 -14.18 6.29
N SER A 56 6.84 -13.46 7.04
CA SER A 56 6.73 -12.01 6.90
C SER A 56 7.86 -11.31 7.62
N LEU A 57 8.59 -10.48 6.89
CA LEU A 57 9.64 -9.62 7.44
C LEU A 57 9.13 -8.19 7.72
N VAL A 58 7.83 -7.94 7.55
CA VAL A 58 7.24 -6.61 7.76
C VAL A 58 6.91 -6.40 9.24
N ASP A 59 7.53 -5.40 9.85
CA ASP A 59 7.18 -4.93 11.19
C ASP A 59 6.06 -3.89 11.09
N TRP A 60 4.82 -4.37 11.12
CA TRP A 60 3.63 -3.50 11.05
C TRP A 60 3.53 -2.54 12.24
N ALA A 61 4.04 -2.95 13.41
CA ALA A 61 4.05 -2.09 14.59
C ALA A 61 5.03 -0.92 14.44
N ALA A 62 6.20 -1.14 13.84
CA ALA A 62 7.13 -0.07 13.51
C ALA A 62 6.55 0.87 12.45
N LEU A 63 5.87 0.33 11.42
CA LEU A 63 5.20 1.13 10.39
C LEU A 63 4.09 2.01 10.98
N ALA A 64 3.27 1.50 11.90
CA ALA A 64 2.24 2.27 12.59
C ALA A 64 2.80 3.49 13.32
N ARG A 65 4.00 3.37 13.89
CA ARG A 65 4.68 4.43 14.66
C ARG A 65 5.57 5.35 13.81
N SER A 66 5.74 5.04 12.54
CA SER A 66 6.69 5.77 11.68
C SER A 66 6.28 7.22 11.37
N GLY A 67 4.99 7.54 11.45
CA GLY A 67 4.43 8.81 11.02
C GLY A 67 4.50 9.03 9.49
N ALA A 68 4.86 8.01 8.73
CA ALA A 68 4.95 8.07 7.28
C ALA A 68 3.63 7.63 6.61
N THR A 69 3.41 8.07 5.40
CA THR A 69 2.36 7.49 4.54
C THR A 69 2.72 6.05 4.19
N LEU A 70 1.78 5.12 4.29
CA LEU A 70 1.96 3.75 3.86
C LEU A 70 1.26 3.54 2.52
N ALA A 71 2.02 3.17 1.49
CA ALA A 71 1.50 2.71 0.20
C ALA A 71 1.58 1.18 0.17
N VAL A 72 0.45 0.51 0.33
CA VAL A 72 0.41 -0.96 0.41
C VAL A 72 0.06 -1.54 -0.95
N ILE A 73 0.94 -2.38 -1.46
CA ILE A 73 0.76 -3.13 -2.70
C ILE A 73 0.57 -4.62 -2.39
N MET A 74 -0.09 -5.36 -3.29
CA MET A 74 -0.36 -6.81 -3.14
C MET A 74 -1.09 -7.18 -1.84
N GLY A 75 -1.81 -6.25 -1.22
CA GLY A 75 -2.37 -6.39 0.12
C GLY A 75 -3.89 -6.59 0.21
N VAL A 76 -4.62 -6.67 -0.91
CA VAL A 76 -6.10 -6.68 -0.90
C VAL A 76 -6.65 -7.79 -0.01
N LYS A 77 -6.19 -9.02 -0.19
CA LYS A 77 -6.64 -10.17 0.60
C LYS A 77 -6.37 -10.02 2.10
N ASN A 78 -5.28 -9.37 2.46
CA ASN A 78 -4.80 -9.24 3.85
C ASN A 78 -5.16 -7.88 4.47
N ALA A 79 -5.88 -7.00 3.76
CA ALA A 79 -6.22 -5.67 4.24
C ALA A 79 -6.92 -5.66 5.60
N PRO A 80 -7.87 -6.59 5.91
CA PRO A 80 -8.45 -6.64 7.25
C PRO A 80 -7.43 -6.91 8.35
N ALA A 81 -6.55 -7.88 8.15
CA ALA A 81 -5.52 -8.22 9.13
C ALA A 81 -4.47 -7.12 9.27
N ILE A 82 -4.12 -6.44 8.16
CA ILE A 82 -3.20 -5.31 8.16
C ILE A 82 -3.80 -4.12 8.90
N ALA A 83 -5.07 -3.79 8.66
CA ALA A 83 -5.75 -2.71 9.39
C ALA A 83 -5.79 -3.01 10.89
N THR A 84 -6.14 -4.22 11.29
CA THR A 84 -6.13 -4.65 12.70
C THR A 84 -4.74 -4.49 13.31
N ALA A 85 -3.69 -5.01 12.66
CA ALA A 85 -2.33 -4.93 13.18
C ALA A 85 -1.82 -3.48 13.36
N LEU A 86 -2.19 -2.58 12.46
CA LEU A 86 -1.85 -1.16 12.56
C LEU A 86 -2.61 -0.49 13.72
N ILE A 87 -3.90 -0.79 13.90
CA ILE A 87 -4.73 -0.26 14.99
C ILE A 87 -4.21 -0.78 16.33
N ASP A 88 -3.93 -2.06 16.46
CA ASP A 88 -3.39 -2.68 17.68
C ASP A 88 -2.03 -2.06 18.06
N ALA A 89 -1.28 -1.60 17.06
CA ALA A 89 -0.03 -0.87 17.25
C ALA A 89 -0.22 0.65 17.48
N SER A 90 -1.45 1.09 17.78
CA SER A 90 -1.83 2.45 18.15
C SER A 90 -1.95 3.46 16.99
N LEU A 91 -2.02 3.02 15.74
CA LEU A 91 -2.44 3.91 14.66
C LEU A 91 -3.95 4.14 14.77
N SER A 92 -4.37 5.41 14.69
CA SER A 92 -5.79 5.75 14.89
C SER A 92 -6.71 5.05 13.88
N PRO A 93 -7.83 4.45 14.31
CA PRO A 93 -8.85 3.95 13.39
C PRO A 93 -9.43 5.03 12.47
N SER A 94 -9.33 6.31 12.85
CA SER A 94 -9.77 7.45 12.03
C SER A 94 -8.72 7.89 11.00
N THR A 95 -7.53 7.29 10.98
CA THR A 95 -6.50 7.60 9.98
C THR A 95 -7.07 7.48 8.57
N PRO A 96 -6.96 8.53 7.73
CA PRO A 96 -7.48 8.50 6.37
C PRO A 96 -6.84 7.39 5.54
N CYS A 97 -7.66 6.76 4.70
CA CYS A 97 -7.24 5.75 3.74
C CYS A 97 -7.87 6.01 2.37
N ALA A 98 -7.17 5.60 1.33
CA ALA A 98 -7.70 5.56 -0.03
C ALA A 98 -7.38 4.21 -0.66
N ILE A 99 -8.36 3.66 -1.37
CA ILE A 99 -8.24 2.39 -2.10
C ILE A 99 -8.38 2.74 -3.58
N ILE A 100 -7.41 2.32 -4.39
CA ILE A 100 -7.45 2.56 -5.84
C ILE A 100 -7.29 1.21 -6.53
N GLN A 101 -8.36 0.77 -7.18
CA GLN A 101 -8.38 -0.45 -7.98
C GLN A 101 -8.21 -0.11 -9.44
N GLU A 102 -7.44 -0.92 -10.17
CA GLU A 102 -7.21 -0.79 -11.61
C GLU A 102 -6.71 0.61 -12.01
N GLY A 103 -5.91 1.23 -11.12
CA GLY A 103 -5.42 2.58 -11.28
C GLY A 103 -4.77 2.81 -12.64
N THR A 104 -5.09 3.98 -13.24
CA THR A 104 -4.68 4.40 -14.58
C THR A 104 -5.34 3.68 -15.76
N LEU A 105 -6.23 2.73 -15.51
CA LEU A 105 -7.03 2.07 -16.54
C LEU A 105 -8.40 2.76 -16.69
N SER A 106 -9.09 2.50 -17.79
CA SER A 106 -10.45 3.01 -18.02
C SER A 106 -11.49 2.49 -17.01
N THR A 107 -11.16 1.45 -16.30
CA THR A 107 -11.96 0.80 -15.26
C THR A 107 -11.54 1.21 -13.85
N GLU A 108 -10.68 2.23 -13.72
CA GLU A 108 -10.22 2.74 -12.43
C GLU A 108 -11.39 3.08 -11.50
N ARG A 109 -11.28 2.60 -10.25
CA ARG A 109 -12.19 2.94 -9.16
C ARG A 109 -11.38 3.37 -7.95
N ALA A 110 -11.74 4.52 -7.36
CA ALA A 110 -11.08 5.05 -6.18
C ALA A 110 -12.10 5.32 -5.07
N TYR A 111 -11.77 4.91 -3.86
CA TYR A 111 -12.62 5.06 -2.68
C TYR A 111 -11.82 5.65 -1.54
N ARG A 112 -12.41 6.59 -0.81
CA ARG A 112 -11.85 7.13 0.42
C ARG A 112 -12.58 6.54 1.62
N CYS A 113 -11.83 6.20 2.65
CA CYS A 113 -12.35 5.62 3.88
C CYS A 113 -11.40 5.96 5.04
N THR A 114 -11.57 5.31 6.16
CA THR A 114 -10.62 5.35 7.29
C THR A 114 -10.01 3.97 7.50
N LEU A 115 -8.93 3.91 8.27
CA LEU A 115 -8.29 2.64 8.62
C LEU A 115 -9.29 1.66 9.28
N GLY A 116 -10.15 2.17 10.15
CA GLY A 116 -11.18 1.36 10.82
C GLY A 116 -12.27 0.85 9.90
N THR A 117 -12.51 1.50 8.75
CA THR A 117 -13.53 1.08 7.77
C THR A 117 -12.94 0.47 6.51
N LEU A 118 -11.60 0.37 6.41
CA LEU A 118 -10.89 -0.12 5.21
C LEU A 118 -11.42 -1.48 4.74
N ALA A 119 -11.50 -2.44 5.65
CA ALA A 119 -11.96 -3.80 5.32
C ALA A 119 -13.43 -3.82 4.88
N GLN A 120 -14.28 -3.05 5.56
CA GLN A 120 -15.69 -2.93 5.19
C GLN A 120 -15.85 -2.29 3.81
N THR A 121 -15.17 -1.18 3.54
CA THR A 121 -15.19 -0.50 2.23
C THR A 121 -14.73 -1.43 1.12
N MET A 122 -13.67 -2.22 1.34
CA MET A 122 -13.22 -3.20 0.36
C MET A 122 -14.27 -4.28 0.07
N ALA A 123 -14.98 -4.75 1.08
CA ALA A 123 -16.03 -5.76 0.93
C ALA A 123 -17.26 -5.19 0.23
N GLU A 124 -17.74 -4.01 0.63
CA GLU A 124 -18.93 -3.34 0.04
C GLU A 124 -18.76 -3.03 -1.45
N HIS A 125 -17.55 -2.70 -1.86
CA HIS A 125 -17.24 -2.37 -3.26
C HIS A 125 -16.60 -3.52 -4.04
N GLU A 126 -16.56 -4.72 -3.46
CA GLU A 126 -16.00 -5.92 -4.08
C GLU A 126 -14.58 -5.69 -4.65
N ILE A 127 -13.74 -5.01 -3.86
CA ILE A 127 -12.38 -4.67 -4.28
C ILE A 127 -11.54 -5.92 -4.48
N SER A 128 -10.97 -6.03 -5.66
CA SER A 128 -10.09 -7.13 -6.07
C SER A 128 -8.75 -6.61 -6.59
N ALA A 129 -7.81 -7.52 -6.78
CA ALA A 129 -6.54 -7.17 -7.42
C ALA A 129 -6.73 -6.93 -8.94
N PRO A 130 -5.97 -6.00 -9.54
CA PRO A 130 -4.92 -5.21 -8.92
C PRO A 130 -5.46 -3.97 -8.19
N ALA A 131 -4.99 -3.75 -6.97
CA ALA A 131 -5.30 -2.52 -6.23
C ALA A 131 -4.12 -2.10 -5.34
N VAL A 132 -4.03 -0.78 -5.12
CA VAL A 132 -3.14 -0.15 -4.16
C VAL A 132 -4.01 0.54 -3.11
N TYR A 133 -3.61 0.52 -1.85
CA TYR A 133 -4.23 1.39 -0.88
C TYR A 133 -3.20 2.21 -0.11
N VAL A 134 -3.57 3.44 0.18
CA VAL A 134 -2.75 4.44 0.86
C VAL A 134 -3.34 4.68 2.24
N ILE A 135 -2.50 4.66 3.27
CA ILE A 135 -2.88 4.91 4.67
C ILE A 135 -2.06 6.10 5.16
N GLY A 136 -2.73 7.12 5.65
CA GLY A 136 -2.10 8.35 6.19
C GLY A 136 -2.87 9.60 5.81
N GLU A 137 -2.49 10.73 6.42
CA GLU A 137 -3.19 12.01 6.31
C GLU A 137 -3.37 12.49 4.86
N VAL A 138 -2.43 12.21 3.98
CA VAL A 138 -2.51 12.59 2.56
C VAL A 138 -3.66 11.89 1.81
N ALA A 139 -4.14 10.77 2.31
CA ALA A 139 -5.28 10.08 1.72
C ALA A 139 -6.61 10.83 1.96
N GLY A 140 -6.62 11.80 2.85
CA GLY A 140 -7.76 12.67 3.14
C GLY A 140 -7.82 13.96 2.32
N LEU A 141 -6.83 14.23 1.49
CA LEU A 141 -6.71 15.44 0.67
C LEU A 141 -7.63 15.43 -0.56
#